data_31d2ce6d18fefede8ef9cf320c4fa0f8
#
_entry.id   31d2ce6d18fefede8ef9cf320c4fa0f8
#
_cell.length_a   1.000
_cell.length_b   1.000
_cell.length_c   1.000
_cell.angle_alpha   90.00
_cell.angle_beta   90.00
_cell.angle_gamma   90.00
#
_symmetry.space_group_name_H-M   'P 1'
#
loop_
_entity.id
_entity.type
_entity.pdbx_description
1 polymer ?
#
loop_
_entity_poly.entity_id
_entity_poly.type
_entity_poly.pdbx_seq_one_letter_code
_entity_poly.pdbx_strand_id
1 'polypeptide(L)'
;MSAESSGVFTLKEINRIKIIQDVIERRITTRRAAEHLGISDRQCRRLLARYREGGPLGMASRRCGMRGNRQLPPGLADQALELIKTRYADFGPTLAREKLEELHGLFLGKETVRRIMVRAGLWVPRKQRAARIPQPRYRRPCTGELIQIDGCDHDWFEGRGPACTALVYVDDATSKLMELLFVKSESTFSYFEATRRYIDKHGKPLALYSDKAGVFRVNNKHATGGDGHTQFGRAMHELNIQTICAETSPAKGRVERAHLTLQDRLVKELRLQGICSMEAANDFAEAYMADYKPPFWQSTAT
;
A
#
# COMPACT_ATOMS: atom_id res chain seq x y z
N MET A 1 -24.89 39.34 8.44
CA MET A 1 -26.08 38.48 8.31
C MET A 1 -25.83 37.26 9.18
N SER A 2 -26.51 37.17 10.31
CA SER A 2 -26.35 36.13 11.32
C SER A 2 -26.97 34.84 10.81
N ALA A 3 -26.17 33.79 10.65
CA ALA A 3 -26.66 32.46 10.34
C ALA A 3 -27.49 31.94 11.52
N GLU A 4 -28.77 31.80 11.34
CA GLU A 4 -29.68 31.12 12.25
C GLU A 4 -29.18 29.68 12.46
N SER A 5 -28.64 29.42 13.64
CA SER A 5 -28.25 28.09 14.09
C SER A 5 -29.52 27.30 14.37
N SER A 6 -29.98 26.49 13.44
CA SER A 6 -31.04 25.52 13.68
C SER A 6 -30.57 24.56 14.78
N GLY A 7 -31.26 24.66 15.94
CA GLY A 7 -30.87 24.03 17.20
C GLY A 7 -31.08 22.51 17.24
N VAL A 8 -30.31 21.78 16.50
CA VAL A 8 -30.22 20.31 16.66
C VAL A 8 -29.13 20.00 17.67
N PHE A 9 -29.56 19.74 18.92
CA PHE A 9 -28.66 19.27 19.97
C PHE A 9 -28.29 17.79 19.76
N THR A 10 -27.08 17.46 20.02
CA THR A 10 -26.65 16.05 20.12
C THR A 10 -27.21 15.41 21.39
N LEU A 11 -27.35 14.08 21.44
CA LEU A 11 -27.77 13.33 22.64
C LEU A 11 -26.91 13.68 23.87
N LYS A 12 -25.61 13.94 23.69
CA LYS A 12 -24.72 14.37 24.78
C LYS A 12 -25.04 15.77 25.28
N GLU A 13 -25.47 16.67 24.41
CA GLU A 13 -25.85 18.04 24.78
C GLU A 13 -27.21 18.05 25.46
N ILE A 14 -28.16 17.25 24.99
CA ILE A 14 -29.47 17.08 25.64
C ILE A 14 -29.29 16.52 27.07
N ASN A 15 -28.46 15.50 27.24
CA ASN A 15 -28.19 14.95 28.56
C ASN A 15 -27.52 15.99 29.49
N ARG A 16 -26.62 16.82 28.98
CA ARG A 16 -26.01 17.92 29.74
C ARG A 16 -27.04 18.97 30.16
N ILE A 17 -27.95 19.35 29.25
CA ILE A 17 -29.04 20.30 29.53
C ILE A 17 -29.87 19.80 30.69
N LYS A 18 -30.34 18.54 30.65
CA LYS A 18 -31.16 17.91 31.67
C LYS A 18 -30.48 17.91 33.03
N ILE A 19 -29.25 17.43 33.11
CA ILE A 19 -28.50 17.33 34.37
C ILE A 19 -28.18 18.75 34.95
N ILE A 20 -27.88 19.73 34.10
CA ILE A 20 -27.64 21.11 34.57
C ILE A 20 -28.94 21.78 35.04
N GLN A 21 -30.10 21.48 34.44
CA GLN A 21 -31.41 21.92 34.92
C GLN A 21 -31.69 21.36 36.31
N ASP A 22 -31.42 20.07 36.55
CA ASP A 22 -31.59 19.46 37.89
C ASP A 22 -30.69 20.13 38.96
N VAL A 23 -29.51 20.66 38.58
CA VAL A 23 -28.68 21.45 39.48
C VAL A 23 -29.30 22.84 39.77
N ILE A 24 -29.87 23.49 38.75
CA ILE A 24 -30.52 24.80 38.90
C ILE A 24 -31.73 24.69 39.78
N GLU A 25 -32.53 23.66 39.63
CA GLU A 25 -33.70 23.35 40.42
C GLU A 25 -33.36 22.78 41.82
N ARG A 26 -32.09 22.72 42.17
CA ARG A 26 -31.56 22.21 43.45
C ARG A 26 -31.91 20.75 43.75
N ARG A 27 -32.23 19.93 42.71
CA ARG A 27 -32.52 18.50 42.85
C ARG A 27 -31.25 17.71 43.13
N ILE A 28 -30.11 18.12 42.53
CA ILE A 28 -28.80 17.50 42.71
C ILE A 28 -27.73 18.58 42.94
N THR A 29 -26.62 18.17 43.59
CA THR A 29 -25.47 19.04 43.78
C THR A 29 -24.54 19.06 42.54
N THR A 30 -23.73 20.10 42.38
CA THR A 30 -22.76 20.20 41.25
C THR A 30 -21.79 19.02 41.25
N ARG A 31 -21.41 18.49 42.44
CA ARG A 31 -20.53 17.32 42.55
C ARG A 31 -21.19 16.07 42.00
N ARG A 32 -22.46 15.82 42.34
CA ARG A 32 -23.23 14.69 41.85
C ARG A 32 -23.53 14.81 40.35
N ALA A 33 -23.79 16.01 39.86
CA ALA A 33 -23.94 16.29 38.43
C ALA A 33 -22.65 15.98 37.65
N ALA A 34 -21.47 16.34 38.23
CA ALA A 34 -20.17 16.04 37.64
C ALA A 34 -19.92 14.54 37.52
N GLU A 35 -20.28 13.76 38.54
CA GLU A 35 -20.22 12.29 38.54
C GLU A 35 -21.12 11.71 37.43
N HIS A 36 -22.38 12.16 37.32
CA HIS A 36 -23.30 11.72 36.29
C HIS A 36 -22.82 12.04 34.87
N LEU A 37 -22.14 13.16 34.68
CA LEU A 37 -21.60 13.60 33.37
C LEU A 37 -20.21 13.05 33.06
N GLY A 38 -19.54 12.38 34.02
CA GLY A 38 -18.17 11.90 33.90
C GLY A 38 -17.16 13.03 33.70
N ILE A 39 -17.36 14.21 34.37
CA ILE A 39 -16.52 15.39 34.27
C ILE A 39 -16.10 15.88 35.67
N SER A 40 -15.11 16.78 35.73
CA SER A 40 -14.74 17.39 37.00
C SER A 40 -15.79 18.40 37.49
N ASP A 41 -15.90 18.59 38.83
CA ASP A 41 -16.78 19.60 39.44
C ASP A 41 -16.51 21.01 38.89
N ARG A 42 -15.23 21.37 38.70
CA ARG A 42 -14.83 22.63 38.05
C ARG A 42 -15.46 22.78 36.65
N GLN A 43 -15.49 21.71 35.89
CA GLN A 43 -16.06 21.71 34.54
C GLN A 43 -17.60 21.77 34.61
N CYS A 44 -18.22 21.11 35.58
CA CYS A 44 -19.67 21.22 35.83
C CYS A 44 -20.08 22.65 36.19
N ARG A 45 -19.37 23.33 37.08
CA ARG A 45 -19.61 24.73 37.41
C ARG A 45 -19.46 25.66 36.19
N ARG A 46 -18.51 25.42 35.31
CA ARG A 46 -18.37 26.17 34.05
C ARG A 46 -19.58 25.94 33.11
N LEU A 47 -20.10 24.73 33.05
CA LEU A 47 -21.31 24.45 32.28
C LEU A 47 -22.54 25.14 32.89
N LEU A 48 -22.65 25.13 34.22
CA LEU A 48 -23.72 25.83 34.94
C LEU A 48 -23.68 27.33 34.67
N ALA A 49 -22.52 27.99 34.73
CA ALA A 49 -22.37 29.40 34.38
C ALA A 49 -22.82 29.68 32.93
N ARG A 50 -22.36 28.84 31.98
CA ARG A 50 -22.76 28.97 30.57
C ARG A 50 -24.24 28.79 30.33
N TYR A 51 -24.90 27.92 31.08
CA TYR A 51 -26.34 27.74 31.01
C TYR A 51 -27.10 28.96 31.55
N ARG A 52 -26.62 29.57 32.64
CA ARG A 52 -27.19 30.78 33.21
C ARG A 52 -27.07 31.97 32.27
N GLU A 53 -25.98 32.09 31.53
CA GLU A 53 -25.71 33.17 30.56
C GLU A 53 -26.52 32.99 29.24
N GLY A 54 -26.52 31.78 28.68
CA GLY A 54 -27.02 31.52 27.32
C GLY A 54 -28.17 30.51 27.25
N GLY A 55 -28.74 30.09 28.36
CA GLY A 55 -29.78 29.09 28.40
C GLY A 55 -29.36 27.75 27.80
N PRO A 56 -30.29 26.94 27.25
CA PRO A 56 -30.01 25.68 26.61
C PRO A 56 -28.98 25.80 25.46
N LEU A 57 -28.97 26.90 24.72
CA LEU A 57 -28.04 27.17 23.64
C LEU A 57 -26.56 27.28 24.15
N GLY A 58 -26.38 27.69 25.40
CA GLY A 58 -25.09 27.69 26.06
C GLY A 58 -24.46 26.32 26.22
N MET A 59 -25.22 25.22 26.05
CA MET A 59 -24.73 23.85 26.14
C MET A 59 -24.23 23.31 24.81
N ALA A 60 -24.54 23.98 23.70
CA ALA A 60 -24.02 23.62 22.40
C ALA A 60 -22.48 23.69 22.36
N SER A 61 -21.86 22.79 21.59
CA SER A 61 -20.41 22.78 21.46
C SER A 61 -19.89 24.02 20.73
N ARG A 62 -19.11 24.86 21.38
CA ARG A 62 -18.47 26.02 20.73
C ARG A 62 -17.46 25.64 19.63
N ARG A 63 -17.11 24.34 19.52
CA ARG A 63 -16.23 23.82 18.46
C ARG A 63 -17.00 23.36 17.22
N CYS A 64 -18.32 23.32 17.27
CA CYS A 64 -19.13 22.99 16.11
C CYS A 64 -18.97 24.09 15.06
N GLY A 65 -18.61 23.71 13.84
CA GLY A 65 -18.34 24.66 12.75
C GLY A 65 -16.99 25.37 12.79
N MET A 66 -16.19 25.23 13.86
CA MET A 66 -14.84 25.79 13.88
C MET A 66 -13.91 25.01 12.97
N ARG A 67 -13.12 25.72 12.17
CA ARG A 67 -12.09 25.14 11.33
C ARG A 67 -10.99 24.53 12.21
N GLY A 68 -10.60 23.28 11.90
CA GLY A 68 -9.53 22.61 12.64
C GLY A 68 -8.16 23.26 12.43
N ASN A 69 -7.25 23.14 13.41
CA ASN A 69 -5.90 23.72 13.38
C ASN A 69 -4.97 23.10 12.31
N ARG A 70 -5.37 21.96 11.71
CA ARG A 70 -4.59 21.25 10.68
C ARG A 70 -5.18 21.53 9.29
N GLN A 71 -5.23 22.79 8.90
CA GLN A 71 -5.64 23.15 7.55
C GLN A 71 -4.43 23.24 6.63
N LEU A 72 -4.65 22.85 5.38
CA LEU A 72 -3.65 23.09 4.34
C LEU A 72 -3.54 24.58 4.07
N PRO A 73 -2.35 25.09 3.73
CA PRO A 73 -2.19 26.43 3.20
C PRO A 73 -3.17 26.70 2.06
N PRO A 74 -3.72 27.91 1.97
CA PRO A 74 -4.60 28.28 0.85
C PRO A 74 -3.91 28.04 -0.50
N GLY A 75 -4.64 27.48 -1.45
CA GLY A 75 -4.11 27.19 -2.81
C GLY A 75 -3.29 25.91 -2.95
N LEU A 76 -2.71 25.35 -1.90
CA LEU A 76 -1.89 24.14 -1.99
C LEU A 76 -2.68 22.92 -2.50
N ALA A 77 -3.94 22.80 -2.09
CA ALA A 77 -4.79 21.71 -2.56
C ALA A 77 -5.14 21.84 -4.04
N ASP A 78 -5.36 23.07 -4.51
CA ASP A 78 -5.70 23.37 -5.91
C ASP A 78 -4.48 23.16 -6.81
N GLN A 79 -3.30 23.60 -6.37
CA GLN A 79 -2.03 23.35 -7.06
C GLN A 79 -1.75 21.84 -7.19
N ALA A 80 -1.92 21.09 -6.11
CA ALA A 80 -1.74 19.64 -6.15
C ALA A 80 -2.76 18.96 -7.07
N LEU A 81 -4.01 19.41 -7.05
CA LEU A 81 -5.06 18.87 -7.92
C LEU A 81 -4.77 19.12 -9.39
N GLU A 82 -4.30 20.31 -9.74
CA GLU A 82 -3.94 20.67 -11.12
C GLU A 82 -2.79 19.81 -11.65
N LEU A 83 -1.74 19.62 -10.86
CA LEU A 83 -0.65 18.72 -11.21
C LEU A 83 -1.09 17.27 -11.38
N ILE A 84 -1.97 16.80 -10.49
CA ILE A 84 -2.52 15.43 -10.59
C ILE A 84 -3.32 15.28 -11.88
N LYS A 85 -4.19 16.23 -12.21
CA LYS A 85 -5.02 16.18 -13.43
C LYS A 85 -4.18 16.19 -14.71
N THR A 86 -3.14 17.01 -14.76
CA THR A 86 -2.36 17.21 -15.96
C THR A 86 -1.28 16.17 -16.19
N ARG A 87 -0.70 15.61 -15.12
CA ARG A 87 0.48 14.72 -15.21
C ARG A 87 0.28 13.34 -14.61
N TYR A 88 -0.63 13.17 -13.64
CA TYR A 88 -0.76 11.98 -12.80
C TYR A 88 -2.22 11.48 -12.69
N ALA A 89 -3.04 11.72 -13.72
CA ALA A 89 -4.47 11.42 -13.67
C ALA A 89 -4.78 9.93 -13.42
N ASP A 90 -3.92 9.02 -13.88
CA ASP A 90 -4.01 7.57 -13.72
C ASP A 90 -3.22 7.01 -12.53
N PHE A 91 -2.57 7.88 -11.74
CA PHE A 91 -1.79 7.44 -10.58
C PHE A 91 -2.70 7.15 -9.38
N GLY A 92 -2.32 6.12 -8.59
CA GLY A 92 -2.93 5.93 -7.28
C GLY A 92 -2.49 7.01 -6.27
N PRO A 93 -3.29 7.29 -5.22
CA PRO A 93 -2.99 8.38 -4.28
C PRO A 93 -1.63 8.29 -3.58
N THR A 94 -1.07 7.09 -3.45
CA THR A 94 0.25 6.88 -2.84
C THR A 94 1.35 7.34 -3.77
N LEU A 95 1.32 6.88 -5.03
CA LEU A 95 2.31 7.25 -6.03
C LEU A 95 2.19 8.73 -6.39
N ALA A 96 0.96 9.25 -6.54
CA ALA A 96 0.74 10.68 -6.78
C ALA A 96 1.36 11.55 -5.66
N ARG A 97 1.19 11.16 -4.38
CA ARG A 97 1.83 11.85 -3.26
C ARG A 97 3.36 11.85 -3.38
N GLU A 98 3.94 10.70 -3.66
CA GLU A 98 5.39 10.56 -3.81
C GLU A 98 5.92 11.48 -4.91
N LYS A 99 5.28 11.50 -6.07
CA LYS A 99 5.71 12.36 -7.20
C LYS A 99 5.45 13.85 -6.96
N LEU A 100 4.41 14.22 -6.24
CA LEU A 100 4.20 15.59 -5.79
C LEU A 100 5.33 16.07 -4.87
N GLU A 101 5.82 15.21 -3.97
CA GLU A 101 6.94 15.49 -3.09
C GLU A 101 8.27 15.54 -3.86
N GLU A 102 8.60 14.49 -4.63
CA GLU A 102 9.88 14.32 -5.33
C GLU A 102 10.10 15.34 -6.44
N LEU A 103 9.10 15.56 -7.30
CA LEU A 103 9.25 16.36 -8.52
C LEU A 103 8.74 17.80 -8.39
N HIS A 104 7.90 18.08 -7.40
CA HIS A 104 7.27 19.40 -7.25
C HIS A 104 7.46 20.02 -5.86
N GLY A 105 8.12 19.34 -4.93
CA GLY A 105 8.34 19.83 -3.57
C GLY A 105 7.06 20.06 -2.76
N LEU A 106 5.95 19.39 -3.12
CA LEU A 106 4.67 19.54 -2.45
C LEU A 106 4.49 18.45 -1.38
N PHE A 107 4.70 18.82 -0.13
CA PHE A 107 4.60 17.91 1.03
C PHE A 107 3.15 17.76 1.49
N LEU A 108 2.49 16.68 1.06
CA LEU A 108 1.11 16.36 1.41
C LEU A 108 1.00 14.97 2.04
N GLY A 109 0.11 14.83 3.01
CA GLY A 109 -0.20 13.50 3.56
C GLY A 109 -0.98 12.65 2.56
N LYS A 110 -0.72 11.33 2.51
CA LYS A 110 -1.41 10.36 1.64
C LYS A 110 -2.94 10.49 1.69
N GLU A 111 -3.50 10.62 2.88
CA GLU A 111 -4.95 10.74 3.07
C GLU A 111 -5.49 12.08 2.53
N THR A 112 -4.69 13.13 2.58
CA THR A 112 -5.04 14.42 1.99
C THR A 112 -5.12 14.33 0.47
N VAL A 113 -4.09 13.74 -0.16
CA VAL A 113 -4.06 13.49 -1.61
C VAL A 113 -5.24 12.60 -2.02
N ARG A 114 -5.50 11.51 -1.29
CA ARG A 114 -6.64 10.63 -1.55
C ARG A 114 -7.97 11.39 -1.53
N ARG A 115 -8.18 12.26 -0.53
CA ARG A 115 -9.42 13.06 -0.43
C ARG A 115 -9.55 14.08 -1.55
N ILE A 116 -8.46 14.71 -1.96
CA ILE A 116 -8.44 15.63 -3.11
C ILE A 116 -8.86 14.88 -4.36
N MET A 117 -8.24 13.72 -4.63
CA MET A 117 -8.54 12.89 -5.82
C MET A 117 -9.97 12.35 -5.83
N VAL A 118 -10.49 11.89 -4.68
CA VAL A 118 -11.89 11.42 -4.57
C VAL A 118 -12.88 12.54 -4.84
N ARG A 119 -12.67 13.74 -4.28
CA ARG A 119 -13.52 14.91 -4.52
C ARG A 119 -13.53 15.35 -5.99
N ALA A 120 -12.41 15.19 -6.66
CA ALA A 120 -12.25 15.52 -8.08
C ALA A 120 -12.71 14.39 -9.03
N GLY A 121 -13.20 13.26 -8.51
CA GLY A 121 -13.58 12.10 -9.33
C GLY A 121 -12.43 11.33 -9.95
N LEU A 122 -11.19 11.64 -9.60
CA LEU A 122 -9.97 10.99 -10.14
C LEU A 122 -9.65 9.67 -9.45
N TRP A 123 -10.25 9.39 -8.30
CA TRP A 123 -10.01 8.16 -7.55
C TRP A 123 -11.31 7.60 -6.97
N VAL A 124 -11.58 6.35 -7.33
CA VAL A 124 -12.68 5.57 -6.72
C VAL A 124 -12.06 4.58 -5.73
N PRO A 125 -12.37 4.67 -4.42
CA PRO A 125 -11.92 3.69 -3.44
C PRO A 125 -12.38 2.29 -3.86
N ARG A 126 -11.49 1.29 -3.85
CA ARG A 126 -11.88 -0.09 -4.13
C ARG A 126 -13.00 -0.47 -3.16
N LYS A 127 -14.18 -0.84 -3.69
CA LYS A 127 -15.23 -1.48 -2.87
C LYS A 127 -14.56 -2.63 -2.14
N GLN A 128 -14.82 -2.74 -0.83
CA GLN A 128 -14.34 -3.87 -0.03
C GLN A 128 -14.76 -5.16 -0.76
N ARG A 129 -13.81 -5.83 -1.39
CA ARG A 129 -14.03 -7.18 -1.88
C ARG A 129 -14.30 -8.04 -0.66
N ALA A 130 -15.31 -8.96 -0.76
CA ALA A 130 -15.52 -9.97 0.26
C ALA A 130 -14.17 -10.55 0.68
N ALA A 131 -13.90 -10.55 1.99
CA ALA A 131 -12.64 -11.00 2.53
C ALA A 131 -12.38 -12.45 2.07
N ARG A 132 -11.47 -12.64 1.12
CA ARG A 132 -10.89 -13.96 0.90
C ARG A 132 -10.09 -14.25 2.15
N ILE A 133 -10.46 -15.30 2.85
CA ILE A 133 -9.69 -15.82 3.99
C ILE A 133 -8.40 -16.40 3.37
N PRO A 134 -7.25 -15.72 3.44
CA PRO A 134 -6.01 -16.28 2.92
C PRO A 134 -5.59 -17.39 3.88
N GLN A 135 -5.24 -18.56 3.34
CA GLN A 135 -4.49 -19.54 4.13
C GLN A 135 -3.08 -18.97 4.37
N PRO A 136 -2.70 -18.63 5.61
CA PRO A 136 -1.42 -18.03 5.88
C PRO A 136 -0.32 -19.07 5.70
N ARG A 137 0.59 -18.86 4.75
CA ARG A 137 1.87 -19.57 4.70
C ARG A 137 2.88 -18.76 5.52
N TYR A 138 3.49 -19.41 6.52
CA TYR A 138 4.53 -18.77 7.32
C TYR A 138 5.68 -18.29 6.44
N ARG A 139 6.23 -17.12 6.78
CA ARG A 139 7.43 -16.60 6.15
C ARG A 139 8.64 -17.40 6.59
N ARG A 140 9.63 -17.51 5.71
CA ARG A 140 10.93 -17.98 6.13
C ARG A 140 11.59 -16.96 7.06
N PRO A 141 12.38 -17.38 8.07
CA PRO A 141 12.99 -16.46 9.02
C PRO A 141 14.14 -15.66 8.42
N CYS A 142 14.91 -16.24 7.49
CA CYS A 142 16.14 -15.65 6.97
C CYS A 142 16.01 -15.20 5.51
N THR A 143 16.64 -14.07 5.19
CA THR A 143 16.81 -13.60 3.80
C THR A 143 17.66 -14.59 3.02
N GLY A 144 17.29 -14.89 1.77
CA GLY A 144 17.98 -15.84 0.92
C GLY A 144 17.66 -17.31 1.18
N GLU A 145 16.87 -17.61 2.21
CA GLU A 145 16.43 -18.98 2.48
C GLU A 145 15.46 -19.49 1.42
N LEU A 146 14.56 -18.66 0.96
CA LEU A 146 13.60 -19.00 -0.09
C LEU A 146 13.33 -17.81 -0.98
N ILE A 147 13.62 -17.94 -2.27
CA ILE A 147 13.35 -16.93 -3.27
C ILE A 147 12.19 -17.39 -4.16
N GLN A 148 11.12 -16.62 -4.20
CA GLN A 148 10.01 -16.84 -5.12
C GLN A 148 10.37 -16.25 -6.48
N ILE A 149 10.27 -17.07 -7.51
CA ILE A 149 10.58 -16.68 -8.90
C ILE A 149 9.35 -16.85 -9.79
N ASP A 150 9.13 -15.89 -10.67
CA ASP A 150 8.00 -15.92 -11.61
C ASP A 150 8.24 -14.96 -12.78
N GLY A 151 7.66 -15.28 -13.94
CA GLY A 151 7.56 -14.38 -15.07
C GLY A 151 6.29 -13.55 -14.99
N CYS A 152 6.38 -12.31 -15.39
CA CYS A 152 5.26 -11.38 -15.47
C CYS A 152 5.17 -10.82 -16.88
N ASP A 153 4.29 -11.41 -17.69
CA ASP A 153 3.95 -10.88 -19.02
C ASP A 153 3.00 -9.69 -18.84
N HIS A 154 3.39 -8.54 -19.38
CA HIS A 154 2.62 -7.31 -19.29
C HIS A 154 3.07 -6.31 -20.36
N ASP A 155 2.21 -5.38 -20.73
CA ASP A 155 2.60 -4.24 -21.57
C ASP A 155 3.39 -3.20 -20.73
N TRP A 156 4.65 -3.52 -20.48
CA TRP A 156 5.54 -2.72 -19.64
C TRP A 156 5.80 -1.32 -20.17
N PHE A 157 5.70 -1.16 -21.49
CA PHE A 157 5.98 0.11 -22.17
C PHE A 157 4.72 0.82 -22.67
N GLU A 158 3.52 0.32 -22.39
CA GLU A 158 2.26 0.94 -22.80
C GLU A 158 2.21 1.23 -24.31
N GLY A 159 2.59 0.25 -25.14
CA GLY A 159 2.67 0.39 -26.58
C GLY A 159 3.82 1.24 -27.12
N ARG A 160 4.68 1.83 -26.26
CA ARG A 160 5.84 2.63 -26.66
C ARG A 160 7.07 1.80 -27.05
N GLY A 161 7.07 0.51 -26.73
CA GLY A 161 8.17 -0.42 -26.97
C GLY A 161 7.67 -1.85 -27.25
N PRO A 162 8.60 -2.80 -27.45
CA PRO A 162 8.25 -4.19 -27.74
C PRO A 162 7.61 -4.86 -26.52
N ALA A 163 6.67 -5.79 -26.76
CA ALA A 163 6.15 -6.66 -25.70
C ALA A 163 7.29 -7.49 -25.10
N CYS A 164 7.31 -7.60 -23.78
CA CYS A 164 8.35 -8.33 -23.05
C CYS A 164 7.81 -8.87 -21.71
N THR A 165 8.54 -9.84 -21.16
CA THR A 165 8.24 -10.44 -19.86
C THR A 165 9.26 -9.96 -18.84
N ALA A 166 8.83 -9.57 -17.65
CA ALA A 166 9.71 -9.30 -16.53
C ALA A 166 9.87 -10.55 -15.67
N LEU A 167 11.09 -11.06 -15.52
CA LEU A 167 11.42 -12.10 -14.56
C LEU A 167 11.63 -11.46 -13.20
N VAL A 168 10.90 -11.93 -12.19
CA VAL A 168 10.82 -11.30 -10.87
C VAL A 168 11.23 -12.28 -9.79
N TYR A 169 12.23 -11.92 -8.99
CA TYR A 169 12.75 -12.68 -7.87
C TYR A 169 12.44 -11.94 -6.56
N VAL A 170 11.68 -12.58 -5.68
CA VAL A 170 11.23 -11.97 -4.42
C VAL A 170 11.67 -12.83 -3.24
N ASP A 171 12.31 -12.22 -2.28
CA ASP A 171 12.66 -12.90 -1.02
C ASP A 171 11.42 -13.18 -0.17
N ASP A 172 11.30 -14.42 0.30
CA ASP A 172 10.15 -14.87 1.08
C ASP A 172 10.06 -14.21 2.47
N ALA A 173 11.20 -14.02 3.11
CA ALA A 173 11.28 -13.45 4.46
C ALA A 173 10.90 -11.98 4.49
N THR A 174 11.50 -11.19 3.60
CA THR A 174 11.42 -9.72 3.60
C THR A 174 10.40 -9.16 2.61
N SER A 175 10.01 -9.95 1.60
CA SER A 175 9.27 -9.49 0.41
C SER A 175 10.05 -8.47 -0.43
N LYS A 176 11.35 -8.39 -0.26
CA LYS A 176 12.23 -7.51 -1.04
C LYS A 176 12.34 -8.04 -2.47
N LEU A 177 12.37 -7.14 -3.42
CA LEU A 177 12.67 -7.45 -4.82
C LEU A 177 14.19 -7.67 -4.93
N MET A 178 14.60 -8.88 -5.29
CA MET A 178 15.99 -9.28 -5.28
C MET A 178 16.63 -9.27 -6.68
N GLU A 179 15.83 -9.59 -7.71
CA GLU A 179 16.24 -9.46 -9.11
C GLU A 179 15.03 -9.13 -9.96
N LEU A 180 15.25 -8.29 -10.97
CA LEU A 180 14.26 -7.88 -11.96
C LEU A 180 14.96 -7.82 -13.32
N LEU A 181 14.53 -8.68 -14.26
CA LEU A 181 15.12 -8.78 -15.59
C LEU A 181 14.05 -8.79 -16.66
N PHE A 182 14.09 -7.81 -17.57
CA PHE A 182 13.22 -7.77 -18.74
C PHE A 182 13.83 -8.63 -19.86
N VAL A 183 13.02 -9.54 -20.38
CA VAL A 183 13.39 -10.49 -21.41
C VAL A 183 12.32 -10.56 -22.50
N LYS A 184 12.66 -10.99 -23.70
CA LYS A 184 11.71 -11.12 -24.79
C LYS A 184 10.62 -12.14 -24.48
N SER A 185 10.97 -13.23 -23.81
CA SER A 185 10.04 -14.29 -23.39
C SER A 185 10.68 -15.15 -22.30
N GLU A 186 9.83 -15.84 -21.52
CA GLU A 186 10.30 -16.85 -20.59
C GLU A 186 10.95 -18.01 -21.32
N SER A 187 12.15 -18.37 -20.89
CA SER A 187 12.92 -19.50 -21.40
C SER A 187 13.91 -20.00 -20.34
N THR A 188 14.42 -21.21 -20.52
CA THR A 188 15.46 -21.74 -19.65
C THR A 188 16.68 -20.82 -19.58
N PHE A 189 17.08 -20.24 -20.71
CA PHE A 189 18.23 -19.35 -20.78
C PHE A 189 17.98 -18.01 -20.08
N SER A 190 16.78 -17.45 -20.20
CA SER A 190 16.43 -16.20 -19.49
C SER A 190 16.43 -16.40 -17.98
N TYR A 191 15.95 -17.55 -17.49
CA TYR A 191 16.03 -17.89 -16.07
C TYR A 191 17.46 -18.20 -15.60
N PHE A 192 18.32 -18.78 -16.45
CA PHE A 192 19.75 -18.91 -16.13
C PHE A 192 20.39 -17.54 -15.95
N GLU A 193 20.15 -16.61 -16.85
CA GLU A 193 20.72 -15.27 -16.74
C GLU A 193 20.21 -14.53 -15.49
N ALA A 194 18.91 -14.56 -15.22
CA ALA A 194 18.33 -13.94 -14.03
C ALA A 194 18.89 -14.56 -12.74
N THR A 195 19.00 -15.92 -12.69
CA THR A 195 19.54 -16.62 -11.53
C THR A 195 21.02 -16.32 -11.34
N ARG A 196 21.80 -16.26 -12.41
CA ARG A 196 23.21 -15.88 -12.36
C ARG A 196 23.37 -14.48 -11.78
N ARG A 197 22.63 -13.48 -12.28
CA ARG A 197 22.65 -12.10 -11.76
C ARG A 197 22.28 -12.04 -10.28
N TYR A 198 21.28 -12.82 -9.87
CA TYR A 198 20.91 -12.94 -8.46
C TYR A 198 22.08 -13.49 -7.63
N ILE A 199 22.71 -14.60 -8.07
CA ILE A 199 23.81 -15.24 -7.34
C ILE A 199 25.03 -14.32 -7.25
N ASP A 200 25.36 -13.61 -8.32
CA ASP A 200 26.49 -12.68 -8.36
C ASP A 200 26.31 -11.52 -7.35
N LYS A 201 25.06 -11.06 -7.12
CA LYS A 201 24.73 -9.97 -6.20
C LYS A 201 24.54 -10.41 -4.75
N HIS A 202 23.92 -11.57 -4.53
CA HIS A 202 23.40 -11.96 -3.22
C HIS A 202 23.95 -13.28 -2.69
N GLY A 203 24.72 -14.00 -3.51
CA GLY A 203 25.12 -15.38 -3.21
C GLY A 203 24.02 -16.39 -3.52
N LYS A 204 24.32 -17.68 -3.26
CA LYS A 204 23.39 -18.78 -3.54
C LYS A 204 22.23 -18.79 -2.55
N PRO A 205 20.95 -18.82 -2.99
CA PRO A 205 19.82 -19.06 -2.12
C PRO A 205 19.79 -20.53 -1.68
N LEU A 206 19.14 -20.83 -0.57
CA LEU A 206 18.94 -22.24 -0.18
C LEU A 206 17.89 -22.91 -1.08
N ALA A 207 16.84 -22.20 -1.46
CA ALA A 207 15.79 -22.72 -2.32
C ALA A 207 15.19 -21.67 -3.24
N LEU A 208 14.81 -22.12 -4.45
CA LEU A 208 13.97 -21.38 -5.38
C LEU A 208 12.55 -21.95 -5.37
N TYR A 209 11.55 -21.09 -5.39
CA TYR A 209 10.14 -21.44 -5.37
C TYR A 209 9.43 -20.91 -6.62
N SER A 210 9.07 -21.82 -7.53
CA SER A 210 8.47 -21.51 -8.83
C SER A 210 7.07 -22.13 -8.98
N ASP A 211 6.44 -21.89 -10.12
CA ASP A 211 5.28 -22.66 -10.56
C ASP A 211 5.69 -24.01 -11.19
N LYS A 212 4.71 -24.67 -11.80
CA LYS A 212 4.90 -25.94 -12.53
C LYS A 212 5.14 -25.73 -14.03
N ALA A 213 5.66 -24.56 -14.45
CA ALA A 213 6.01 -24.32 -15.84
C ALA A 213 7.05 -25.33 -16.35
N GLY A 214 7.05 -25.57 -17.65
CA GLY A 214 7.94 -26.57 -18.28
C GLY A 214 9.44 -26.28 -18.09
N VAL A 215 9.82 -25.06 -17.77
CA VAL A 215 11.19 -24.68 -17.41
C VAL A 215 11.62 -25.31 -16.08
N PHE A 216 10.72 -25.39 -15.10
CA PHE A 216 11.03 -25.83 -13.75
C PHE A 216 10.69 -27.29 -13.49
N ARG A 217 9.74 -27.85 -14.24
CA ARG A 217 9.27 -29.23 -14.03
C ARG A 217 9.03 -29.95 -15.35
N VAL A 218 9.44 -31.21 -15.39
CA VAL A 218 9.06 -32.12 -16.48
C VAL A 218 7.58 -32.49 -16.34
N ASN A 219 6.73 -31.96 -17.21
CA ASN A 219 5.29 -32.19 -17.17
C ASN A 219 4.83 -33.39 -18.03
N ASN A 220 5.74 -33.99 -18.81
CA ASN A 220 5.41 -35.15 -19.64
C ASN A 220 5.38 -36.43 -18.80
N LYS A 221 4.18 -36.98 -18.60
CA LYS A 221 3.95 -38.22 -17.83
C LYS A 221 4.53 -39.48 -18.51
N HIS A 222 4.86 -39.39 -19.79
CA HIS A 222 5.37 -40.49 -20.60
C HIS A 222 6.83 -40.30 -21.02
N ALA A 223 7.56 -39.44 -20.35
CA ALA A 223 9.02 -39.32 -20.59
C ALA A 223 9.72 -40.61 -20.16
N THR A 224 10.17 -41.41 -21.13
CA THR A 224 10.83 -42.68 -20.90
C THR A 224 12.35 -42.57 -20.81
N GLY A 225 12.91 -41.36 -20.90
CA GLY A 225 14.32 -41.08 -20.80
C GLY A 225 14.65 -39.82 -19.99
N GLY A 226 15.84 -39.81 -19.36
CA GLY A 226 16.33 -38.70 -18.54
C GLY A 226 16.18 -38.95 -17.02
N ASP A 227 16.85 -38.09 -16.25
CA ASP A 227 16.90 -38.12 -14.79
C ASP A 227 15.70 -37.47 -14.09
N GLY A 228 14.64 -37.12 -14.85
CA GLY A 228 13.42 -36.45 -14.32
C GLY A 228 13.60 -34.96 -14.04
N HIS A 229 14.79 -34.40 -14.30
CA HIS A 229 15.04 -32.98 -14.14
C HIS A 229 14.94 -32.21 -15.47
N THR A 230 14.46 -30.95 -15.40
CA THR A 230 14.64 -30.01 -16.50
C THR A 230 16.11 -29.55 -16.57
N GLN A 231 16.52 -28.88 -17.65
CA GLN A 231 17.86 -28.28 -17.73
C GLN A 231 18.10 -27.28 -16.57
N PHE A 232 17.09 -26.46 -16.25
CA PHE A 232 17.14 -25.54 -15.13
C PHE A 232 17.26 -26.29 -13.79
N GLY A 233 16.43 -27.31 -13.58
CA GLY A 233 16.45 -28.12 -12.36
C GLY A 233 17.79 -28.80 -12.13
N ARG A 234 18.43 -29.32 -13.20
CA ARG A 234 19.76 -29.93 -13.12
C ARG A 234 20.84 -28.94 -12.71
N ALA A 235 20.86 -27.75 -13.35
CA ALA A 235 21.83 -26.72 -12.98
C ALA A 235 21.66 -26.26 -11.53
N MET A 236 20.43 -26.13 -11.04
CA MET A 236 20.16 -25.79 -9.64
C MET A 236 20.66 -26.90 -8.69
N HIS A 237 20.44 -28.17 -9.06
CA HIS A 237 20.91 -29.31 -8.28
C HIS A 237 22.46 -29.32 -8.19
N GLU A 238 23.17 -29.09 -9.29
CA GLU A 238 24.61 -28.98 -9.31
C GLU A 238 25.16 -27.83 -8.44
N LEU A 239 24.37 -26.74 -8.36
CA LEU A 239 24.70 -25.61 -7.50
C LEU A 239 24.28 -25.80 -6.02
N ASN A 240 23.72 -26.96 -5.65
CA ASN A 240 23.12 -27.21 -4.32
C ASN A 240 21.98 -26.22 -3.95
N ILE A 241 21.19 -25.83 -4.93
CA ILE A 241 20.01 -24.98 -4.73
C ILE A 241 18.76 -25.86 -4.86
N GLN A 242 17.95 -25.92 -3.83
CA GLN A 242 16.71 -26.69 -3.85
C GLN A 242 15.67 -26.00 -4.77
N THR A 243 15.02 -26.74 -5.66
CA THR A 243 13.90 -26.26 -6.46
C THR A 243 12.59 -26.81 -5.92
N ILE A 244 11.66 -25.92 -5.58
CA ILE A 244 10.35 -26.27 -5.02
C ILE A 244 9.27 -25.73 -5.99
N CYS A 245 8.43 -26.60 -6.54
CA CYS A 245 7.32 -26.20 -7.37
C CYS A 245 6.04 -26.01 -6.53
N ALA A 246 5.40 -24.84 -6.66
CA ALA A 246 4.13 -24.55 -6.00
C ALA A 246 3.03 -25.47 -6.51
N GLU A 247 2.22 -26.03 -5.61
CA GLU A 247 1.06 -26.84 -6.00
C GLU A 247 -0.17 -25.99 -6.29
N THR A 248 -0.25 -24.80 -5.72
CA THR A 248 -1.40 -23.89 -5.86
C THR A 248 -0.93 -22.45 -6.05
N SER A 249 -1.70 -21.65 -6.83
CA SER A 249 -1.44 -20.22 -7.06
C SER A 249 -1.34 -19.42 -5.73
N PRO A 250 -2.19 -19.62 -4.70
CA PRO A 250 -2.04 -18.89 -3.43
C PRO A 250 -0.69 -19.10 -2.72
N ALA A 251 0.01 -20.17 -3.02
CA ALA A 251 1.32 -20.45 -2.43
C ALA A 251 2.41 -19.46 -2.88
N LYS A 252 2.27 -18.82 -4.04
CA LYS A 252 3.18 -17.77 -4.59
C LYS A 252 2.73 -16.34 -4.27
N GLY A 253 1.89 -16.13 -3.28
CA GLY A 253 1.24 -14.86 -3.00
C GLY A 253 2.18 -13.64 -2.77
N ARG A 254 3.50 -13.83 -2.62
CA ARG A 254 4.47 -12.72 -2.51
C ARG A 254 4.89 -12.21 -3.86
N VAL A 255 5.29 -13.10 -4.77
CA VAL A 255 5.65 -12.70 -6.14
C VAL A 255 4.42 -12.19 -6.90
N GLU A 256 3.25 -12.80 -6.73
CA GLU A 256 1.99 -12.28 -7.31
C GLU A 256 1.69 -10.86 -6.82
N ARG A 257 1.93 -10.58 -5.54
CA ARG A 257 1.74 -9.22 -4.97
C ARG A 257 2.79 -8.25 -5.48
N ALA A 258 4.03 -8.71 -5.68
CA ALA A 258 5.07 -7.91 -6.34
C ALA A 258 4.66 -7.57 -7.77
N HIS A 259 4.16 -8.54 -8.56
CA HIS A 259 3.64 -8.30 -9.90
C HIS A 259 2.58 -7.20 -9.93
N LEU A 260 1.56 -7.26 -9.06
CA LEU A 260 0.55 -6.22 -8.97
C LEU A 260 1.14 -4.83 -8.66
N THR A 261 2.18 -4.77 -7.82
CA THR A 261 2.85 -3.52 -7.49
C THR A 261 3.69 -3.02 -8.66
N LEU A 262 4.41 -3.91 -9.34
CA LEU A 262 5.21 -3.58 -10.51
C LEU A 262 4.32 -3.10 -11.67
N GLN A 263 3.24 -3.79 -11.98
CA GLN A 263 2.27 -3.39 -13.00
C GLN A 263 1.62 -2.03 -12.70
N ASP A 264 1.39 -1.70 -11.42
CA ASP A 264 0.84 -0.39 -11.05
C ASP A 264 1.89 0.73 -11.03
N ARG A 265 3.14 0.44 -10.63
CA ARG A 265 4.14 1.48 -10.36
C ARG A 265 5.28 1.52 -11.37
N LEU A 266 5.90 0.37 -11.67
CA LEU A 266 7.06 0.33 -12.55
C LEU A 266 6.74 0.81 -13.96
N VAL A 267 5.58 0.43 -14.52
CA VAL A 267 5.11 0.92 -15.82
C VAL A 267 5.10 2.45 -15.87
N LYS A 268 4.63 3.09 -14.80
CA LYS A 268 4.54 4.56 -14.70
C LYS A 268 5.91 5.21 -14.49
N GLU A 269 6.81 4.54 -13.76
CA GLU A 269 8.19 5.00 -13.62
C GLU A 269 8.95 4.91 -14.95
N LEU A 270 8.82 3.80 -15.68
CA LEU A 270 9.38 3.65 -17.02
C LEU A 270 8.89 4.75 -17.97
N ARG A 271 7.60 5.09 -17.89
CA ARG A 271 7.00 6.18 -18.67
C ARG A 271 7.59 7.54 -18.29
N LEU A 272 7.72 7.83 -17.00
CA LEU A 272 8.29 9.11 -16.52
C LEU A 272 9.76 9.29 -16.92
N GLN A 273 10.51 8.18 -17.02
CA GLN A 273 11.90 8.19 -17.47
C GLN A 273 12.05 8.12 -18.99
N GLY A 274 10.93 8.04 -19.74
CA GLY A 274 10.96 7.91 -21.20
C GLY A 274 11.51 6.57 -21.71
N ILE A 275 11.56 5.55 -20.87
CA ILE A 275 12.11 4.23 -21.20
C ILE A 275 11.11 3.45 -22.04
N CYS A 276 11.57 2.93 -23.18
CA CYS A 276 10.77 2.16 -24.15
C CYS A 276 11.49 0.96 -24.76
N SER A 277 12.68 0.57 -24.23
CA SER A 277 13.39 -0.64 -24.65
C SER A 277 13.72 -1.54 -23.45
N MET A 278 13.92 -2.85 -23.71
CA MET A 278 14.28 -3.81 -22.69
C MET A 278 15.66 -3.52 -22.08
N GLU A 279 16.61 -3.08 -22.89
CA GLU A 279 17.98 -2.74 -22.47
C GLU A 279 17.93 -1.60 -21.46
N ALA A 280 17.30 -0.48 -21.81
CA ALA A 280 17.17 0.66 -20.91
C ALA A 280 16.34 0.32 -19.66
N ALA A 281 15.33 -0.56 -19.76
CA ALA A 281 14.57 -1.01 -18.62
C ALA A 281 15.42 -1.90 -17.68
N ASN A 282 16.32 -2.72 -18.22
CA ASN A 282 17.25 -3.51 -17.42
C ASN A 282 18.31 -2.64 -16.72
N ASP A 283 18.79 -1.59 -17.36
CA ASP A 283 19.70 -0.61 -16.74
C ASP A 283 19.00 0.15 -15.60
N PHE A 284 17.73 0.51 -15.80
CA PHE A 284 16.93 1.18 -14.78
C PHE A 284 16.52 0.25 -13.62
N ALA A 285 16.41 -1.06 -13.86
CA ALA A 285 15.91 -2.03 -12.88
C ALA A 285 16.69 -2.03 -11.56
N GLU A 286 18.00 -1.81 -11.59
CA GLU A 286 18.84 -1.78 -10.37
C GLU A 286 18.50 -0.59 -9.47
N ALA A 287 18.39 0.59 -10.05
CA ALA A 287 17.98 1.80 -9.32
C ALA A 287 16.55 1.65 -8.76
N TYR A 288 15.63 1.11 -9.56
CA TYR A 288 14.27 0.86 -9.12
C TYR A 288 14.19 -0.15 -7.96
N MET A 289 14.96 -1.25 -8.02
CA MET A 289 15.01 -2.25 -6.95
C MET A 289 15.54 -1.67 -5.63
N ALA A 290 16.51 -0.75 -5.69
CA ALA A 290 17.06 -0.09 -4.51
C ALA A 290 16.00 0.75 -3.77
N ASP A 291 15.11 1.42 -4.52
CA ASP A 291 14.04 2.26 -3.99
C ASP A 291 12.72 1.49 -3.74
N TYR A 292 12.65 0.23 -4.16
CA TYR A 292 11.44 -0.57 -4.03
C TYR A 292 11.07 -0.81 -2.57
N LYS A 293 9.92 -0.28 -2.16
CA LYS A 293 9.33 -0.48 -0.83
C LYS A 293 8.12 -1.42 -0.97
N PRO A 294 8.24 -2.69 -0.53
CA PRO A 294 7.12 -3.61 -0.58
C PRO A 294 5.94 -3.09 0.28
N PRO A 295 4.68 -3.34 -0.11
CA PRO A 295 3.49 -2.80 0.55
C PRO A 295 3.36 -3.12 2.05
N PHE A 296 4.10 -4.11 2.55
CA PHE A 296 4.12 -4.59 3.93
C PHE A 296 5.55 -4.82 4.43
N TRP A 297 6.45 -3.89 4.12
CA TRP A 297 7.82 -3.95 4.62
C TRP A 297 7.83 -3.88 6.15
N GLN A 298 8.30 -4.94 6.78
CA GLN A 298 8.69 -4.96 8.19
C GLN A 298 10.21 -4.96 8.21
N SER A 299 10.82 -4.00 8.89
CA SER A 299 12.25 -4.08 9.17
C SER A 299 12.48 -5.34 9.99
N THR A 300 13.09 -6.36 9.40
CA THR A 300 13.67 -7.43 10.19
C THR A 300 14.82 -6.80 10.98
N ALA A 301 14.74 -6.89 12.31
CA ALA A 301 15.89 -6.56 13.14
C ALA A 301 17.08 -7.40 12.65
N THR A 302 18.16 -6.72 12.34
CA THR A 302 19.49 -7.30 12.09
C THR A 302 19.96 -8.08 13.30
#